data_ed64189037d08edb339f30d3a995fae6
#
_entry.id   ed64189037d08edb339f30d3a995fae6
#
_cell.length_a   1.000
_cell.length_b   1.000
_cell.length_c   1.000
_cell.angle_alpha   90.00
_cell.angle_beta   90.00
_cell.angle_gamma   90.00
#
_symmetry.space_group_name_H-M   'P 1'
#
loop_
_entity.id
_entity.type
_entity.pdbx_description
1 polymer ?
#
loop_
_entity_poly.entity_id
_entity_poly.type
_entity_poly.pdbx_seq_one_letter_code
_entity_poly.pdbx_strand_id
1 'polypeptide(L)'
;MGQSQVTNKDGAVDTIITNALIVDVTGIYKADVGLKDGKINKIGKGGNPDTQPNVDVVVGPGTEVIAGEGKILTAGGFDSHIHFICPQQIDDALHSGLTTMLGGGTGPAHGTLATTCTPGPWHIQRMIQASDAFPMNLGFAGKGNSSLPEGLKEQIMAGACALKLHEDWGTTPGAVSYTHLTLPTIRSV
;
A
#
# COMPACT_ATOMS: atom_id res chain seq x y z
N MET A 1 1.12 -15.64 -27.08
CA MET A 1 2.29 -15.02 -26.40
C MET A 1 3.43 -15.99 -26.45
N GLY A 2 4.64 -15.55 -26.81
CA GLY A 2 5.82 -16.40 -26.86
C GLY A 2 6.66 -16.27 -25.59
N GLN A 3 7.32 -17.35 -25.18
CA GLN A 3 8.29 -17.36 -24.09
C GLN A 3 9.70 -17.27 -24.67
N SER A 4 10.55 -16.41 -24.12
CA SER A 4 11.97 -16.31 -24.43
C SER A 4 12.82 -17.22 -23.53
N GLN A 5 14.11 -17.29 -23.78
CA GLN A 5 15.09 -17.94 -22.91
C GLN A 5 15.68 -16.98 -21.86
N VAL A 6 15.24 -15.74 -21.84
CA VAL A 6 15.73 -14.71 -20.90
C VAL A 6 15.32 -15.09 -19.48
N THR A 7 16.30 -15.14 -18.56
CA THR A 7 16.02 -15.43 -17.16
C THR A 7 15.52 -14.17 -16.43
N ASN A 8 14.96 -14.35 -15.23
CA ASN A 8 14.54 -13.20 -14.40
C ASN A 8 15.74 -12.30 -14.07
N LYS A 9 16.94 -12.85 -13.90
CA LYS A 9 18.17 -12.06 -13.69
C LYS A 9 18.55 -11.23 -14.90
N ASP A 10 18.26 -11.71 -16.09
CA ASP A 10 18.65 -11.08 -17.36
C ASP A 10 17.56 -10.15 -17.92
N GLY A 11 16.45 -9.97 -17.20
CA GLY A 11 15.44 -8.97 -17.56
C GLY A 11 14.02 -9.48 -17.79
N ALA A 12 13.77 -10.80 -17.75
CA ALA A 12 12.40 -11.31 -17.74
C ALA A 12 11.67 -10.91 -16.44
N VAL A 13 10.36 -10.71 -16.53
CA VAL A 13 9.53 -10.38 -15.38
C VAL A 13 9.23 -11.62 -14.52
N ASP A 14 8.93 -11.41 -13.24
CA ASP A 14 8.60 -12.51 -12.32
C ASP A 14 7.17 -12.98 -12.58
N THR A 15 6.25 -12.05 -12.80
CA THR A 15 4.85 -12.33 -13.09
C THR A 15 4.37 -11.43 -14.20
N ILE A 16 3.51 -11.94 -15.07
CA ILE A 16 2.81 -11.15 -16.07
C ILE A 16 1.31 -11.37 -15.98
N ILE A 17 0.54 -10.27 -15.95
CA ILE A 17 -0.91 -10.30 -16.12
C ILE A 17 -1.21 -10.02 -17.59
N THR A 18 -1.84 -10.97 -18.28
CA THR A 18 -2.01 -10.88 -19.73
C THR A 18 -3.37 -10.34 -20.14
N ASN A 19 -3.37 -9.51 -21.19
CA ASN A 19 -4.57 -9.05 -21.91
C ASN A 19 -5.67 -8.49 -21.00
N ALA A 20 -5.29 -7.77 -19.95
CA ALA A 20 -6.24 -7.13 -19.03
C ALA A 20 -6.83 -5.85 -19.65
N LEU A 21 -8.09 -5.57 -19.35
CA LEU A 21 -8.69 -4.27 -19.59
C LEU A 21 -8.27 -3.33 -18.45
N ILE A 22 -7.32 -2.46 -18.72
CA ILE A 22 -6.81 -1.51 -17.71
C ILE A 22 -7.68 -0.26 -17.70
N VAL A 23 -8.06 0.17 -16.50
CA VAL A 23 -8.78 1.43 -16.26
C VAL A 23 -7.97 2.23 -15.25
N ASP A 24 -7.38 3.32 -15.70
CA ASP A 24 -6.56 4.21 -14.88
C ASP A 24 -6.74 5.69 -15.26
N VAL A 25 -5.93 6.57 -14.67
CA VAL A 25 -5.97 8.01 -14.92
C VAL A 25 -5.66 8.37 -16.39
N THR A 26 -4.97 7.51 -17.12
CA THR A 26 -4.61 7.75 -18.54
C THR A 26 -5.71 7.32 -19.51
N GLY A 27 -6.66 6.51 -19.06
CA GLY A 27 -7.78 6.06 -19.85
C GLY A 27 -8.16 4.60 -19.67
N ILE A 28 -8.79 4.03 -20.70
CA ILE A 28 -9.23 2.64 -20.78
C ILE A 28 -8.54 1.99 -21.97
N TYR A 29 -7.74 0.96 -21.73
CA TYR A 29 -6.98 0.27 -22.77
C TYR A 29 -6.68 -1.18 -22.40
N LYS A 30 -6.32 -1.99 -23.39
CA LYS A 30 -5.85 -3.37 -23.18
C LYS A 30 -4.33 -3.44 -23.25
N ALA A 31 -3.72 -4.08 -22.25
CA ALA A 31 -2.30 -4.34 -22.23
C ALA A 31 -1.97 -5.52 -21.33
N ASP A 32 -0.72 -5.98 -21.40
CA ASP A 32 -0.13 -6.87 -20.40
C ASP A 32 0.60 -6.04 -19.34
N VAL A 33 0.64 -6.53 -18.10
CA VAL A 33 1.34 -5.88 -17.00
C VAL A 33 2.41 -6.81 -16.45
N GLY A 34 3.66 -6.40 -16.56
CA GLY A 34 4.80 -7.11 -16.00
C GLY A 34 5.12 -6.66 -14.59
N LEU A 35 5.29 -7.62 -13.68
CA LEU A 35 5.70 -7.41 -12.30
C LEU A 35 7.10 -7.97 -12.10
N LYS A 36 7.96 -7.22 -11.41
CA LYS A 36 9.31 -7.64 -11.05
C LYS A 36 9.69 -7.06 -9.68
N ASP A 37 10.26 -7.91 -8.84
CA ASP A 37 10.67 -7.53 -7.49
C ASP A 37 9.52 -6.87 -6.68
N GLY A 38 8.30 -7.41 -6.81
CA GLY A 38 7.11 -6.89 -6.14
C GLY A 38 6.60 -5.54 -6.64
N LYS A 39 7.04 -5.07 -7.82
CA LYS A 39 6.66 -3.77 -8.40
C LYS A 39 6.16 -3.94 -9.81
N ILE A 40 5.30 -3.00 -10.25
CA ILE A 40 4.96 -2.87 -11.67
C ILE A 40 6.24 -2.46 -12.42
N ASN A 41 6.73 -3.37 -13.27
CA ASN A 41 7.92 -3.13 -14.06
C ASN A 41 7.58 -2.38 -15.34
N LYS A 42 6.59 -2.89 -16.10
CA LYS A 42 6.19 -2.29 -17.37
C LYS A 42 4.75 -2.67 -17.74
N ILE A 43 4.07 -1.79 -18.44
CA ILE A 43 2.77 -2.03 -19.05
C ILE A 43 2.94 -1.93 -20.57
N GLY A 44 2.47 -2.95 -21.30
CA GLY A 44 2.62 -3.00 -22.76
C GLY A 44 2.39 -4.41 -23.30
N LYS A 45 3.06 -4.73 -24.40
CA LYS A 45 2.96 -6.05 -25.05
C LYS A 45 3.92 -7.03 -24.39
N GLY A 46 3.39 -8.10 -23.82
CA GLY A 46 4.17 -9.21 -23.29
C GLY A 46 4.54 -10.25 -24.35
N GLY A 47 5.72 -10.86 -24.23
CA GLY A 47 6.10 -11.95 -25.12
C GLY A 47 7.60 -12.20 -25.21
N ASN A 48 7.97 -12.84 -26.33
CA ASN A 48 9.35 -13.15 -26.69
C ASN A 48 9.88 -12.15 -27.74
N PRO A 49 10.84 -11.27 -27.39
CA PRO A 49 11.38 -10.29 -28.33
C PRO A 49 12.13 -10.91 -29.51
N ASP A 50 12.61 -12.15 -29.42
CA ASP A 50 13.31 -12.83 -30.50
C ASP A 50 12.37 -13.25 -31.64
N THR A 51 11.08 -13.43 -31.34
CA THR A 51 10.08 -13.95 -32.28
C THR A 51 8.95 -12.97 -32.56
N GLN A 52 8.82 -11.90 -31.79
CA GLN A 52 7.74 -10.93 -31.88
C GLN A 52 8.29 -9.49 -31.84
N PRO A 53 7.84 -8.61 -32.72
CA PRO A 53 8.23 -7.20 -32.69
C PRO A 53 7.50 -6.46 -31.55
N ASN A 54 8.12 -5.39 -31.08
CA ASN A 54 7.54 -4.44 -30.13
C ASN A 54 7.10 -5.10 -28.80
N VAL A 55 7.92 -6.02 -28.28
CA VAL A 55 7.72 -6.60 -26.96
C VAL A 55 8.23 -5.63 -25.90
N ASP A 56 7.33 -5.24 -24.99
CA ASP A 56 7.64 -4.37 -23.86
C ASP A 56 7.98 -5.17 -22.60
N VAL A 57 7.26 -6.26 -22.36
CA VAL A 57 7.36 -7.11 -21.19
C VAL A 57 7.91 -8.48 -21.60
N VAL A 58 9.14 -8.76 -21.22
CA VAL A 58 9.80 -10.00 -21.62
C VAL A 58 9.33 -11.15 -20.72
N VAL A 59 8.77 -12.19 -21.37
CA VAL A 59 8.32 -13.43 -20.73
C VAL A 59 9.43 -14.48 -20.81
N GLY A 60 9.92 -14.93 -19.67
CA GLY A 60 10.98 -15.93 -19.56
C GLY A 60 10.48 -17.26 -18.97
N PRO A 61 11.39 -18.25 -18.83
CA PRO A 61 11.01 -19.57 -18.30
C PRO A 61 10.57 -19.53 -16.83
N GLY A 62 11.00 -18.52 -16.06
CA GLY A 62 10.61 -18.31 -14.66
C GLY A 62 9.44 -17.37 -14.46
N THR A 63 8.80 -16.89 -15.53
CA THR A 63 7.68 -15.94 -15.43
C THR A 63 6.37 -16.67 -15.13
N GLU A 64 5.71 -16.31 -14.05
CA GLU A 64 4.32 -16.70 -13.76
C GLU A 64 3.36 -15.95 -14.66
N VAL A 65 2.36 -16.62 -15.20
CA VAL A 65 1.36 -16.02 -16.10
C VAL A 65 -0.02 -16.02 -15.45
N ILE A 66 -0.59 -14.84 -15.26
CA ILE A 66 -1.95 -14.64 -14.77
C ILE A 66 -2.83 -14.15 -15.93
N ALA A 67 -3.89 -14.91 -16.24
CA ALA A 67 -4.83 -14.54 -17.30
C ALA A 67 -5.70 -13.36 -16.87
N GLY A 68 -5.58 -12.25 -17.58
CA GLY A 68 -6.38 -11.04 -17.39
C GLY A 68 -7.57 -10.91 -18.34
N GLU A 69 -7.77 -11.88 -19.25
CA GLU A 69 -8.86 -11.90 -20.21
C GLU A 69 -10.22 -11.84 -19.52
N GLY A 70 -11.08 -10.91 -19.95
CA GLY A 70 -12.40 -10.69 -19.36
C GLY A 70 -12.41 -10.04 -17.98
N LYS A 71 -11.25 -9.58 -17.51
CA LYS A 71 -11.09 -8.89 -16.22
C LYS A 71 -10.75 -7.41 -16.43
N ILE A 72 -11.17 -6.60 -15.47
CA ILE A 72 -10.79 -5.19 -15.38
C ILE A 72 -9.68 -5.08 -14.33
N LEU A 73 -8.56 -4.46 -14.72
CA LEU A 73 -7.44 -4.17 -13.83
C LEU A 73 -7.43 -2.68 -13.49
N THR A 74 -7.48 -2.38 -12.21
CA THR A 74 -7.39 -1.02 -11.67
C THR A 74 -6.27 -0.94 -10.65
N ALA A 75 -5.88 0.28 -10.26
CA ALA A 75 -5.12 0.47 -9.04
C ALA A 75 -5.91 -0.08 -7.84
N GLY A 76 -5.21 -0.64 -6.87
CA GLY A 76 -5.82 -1.07 -5.62
C GLY A 76 -6.39 0.11 -4.83
N GLY A 77 -7.51 -0.12 -4.14
CA GLY A 77 -8.13 0.90 -3.31
C GLY A 77 -7.26 1.30 -2.12
N PHE A 78 -7.33 2.57 -1.75
CA PHE A 78 -6.68 3.13 -0.57
C PHE A 78 -7.76 3.66 0.38
N ASP A 79 -7.87 3.08 1.58
CA ASP A 79 -8.75 3.60 2.63
C ASP A 79 -7.92 4.33 3.68
N SER A 80 -8.17 5.63 3.83
CA SER A 80 -7.43 6.51 4.74
C SER A 80 -8.14 6.78 6.06
N HIS A 81 -9.22 6.06 6.36
CA HIS A 81 -10.00 6.25 7.60
C HIS A 81 -10.39 4.92 8.23
N ILE A 82 -9.39 4.18 8.71
CA ILE A 82 -9.59 2.84 9.28
C ILE A 82 -9.60 2.87 10.81
N HIS A 83 -10.52 2.10 11.40
CA HIS A 83 -10.52 1.71 12.79
C HIS A 83 -10.00 0.27 12.87
N PHE A 84 -8.74 0.07 13.26
CA PHE A 84 -8.17 -1.25 13.41
C PHE A 84 -8.69 -1.93 14.67
N ILE A 85 -9.77 -2.67 14.55
CA ILE A 85 -10.48 -3.34 15.64
C ILE A 85 -10.22 -4.85 15.61
N CYS A 86 -10.44 -5.51 14.47
CA CYS A 86 -10.23 -6.93 14.33
C CYS A 86 -9.46 -7.27 13.04
N PRO A 87 -8.60 -8.30 13.03
CA PRO A 87 -7.78 -8.64 11.87
C PRO A 87 -8.60 -9.12 10.66
N GLN A 88 -9.79 -9.64 10.85
CA GLN A 88 -10.67 -10.12 9.77
C GLN A 88 -11.05 -9.01 8.78
N GLN A 89 -11.09 -7.76 9.23
CA GLN A 89 -11.38 -6.62 8.34
C GLN A 89 -10.33 -6.46 7.22
N ILE A 90 -9.11 -6.99 7.40
CA ILE A 90 -8.04 -6.93 6.39
C ILE A 90 -8.37 -7.89 5.24
N ASP A 91 -8.82 -9.10 5.55
CA ASP A 91 -9.23 -10.07 4.54
C ASP A 91 -10.45 -9.55 3.76
N ASP A 92 -11.43 -8.99 4.44
CA ASP A 92 -12.62 -8.40 3.80
C ASP A 92 -12.22 -7.21 2.89
N ALA A 93 -11.28 -6.39 3.33
CA ALA A 93 -10.76 -5.27 2.54
C ALA A 93 -10.03 -5.75 1.27
N LEU A 94 -9.17 -6.77 1.39
CA LEU A 94 -8.49 -7.38 0.23
C LEU A 94 -9.48 -7.95 -0.78
N HIS A 95 -10.49 -8.69 -0.32
CA HIS A 95 -11.55 -9.23 -1.19
C HIS A 95 -12.40 -8.14 -1.84
N SER A 96 -12.44 -6.95 -1.25
CA SER A 96 -13.13 -5.78 -1.79
C SER A 96 -12.25 -4.91 -2.70
N GLY A 97 -10.98 -5.32 -2.95
CA GLY A 97 -10.06 -4.62 -3.84
C GLY A 97 -9.24 -3.50 -3.18
N LEU A 98 -9.25 -3.39 -1.85
CA LEU A 98 -8.34 -2.51 -1.13
C LEU A 98 -6.96 -3.16 -1.05
N THR A 99 -5.91 -2.37 -1.26
CA THR A 99 -4.51 -2.80 -1.13
C THR A 99 -3.74 -1.99 -0.09
N THR A 100 -4.35 -0.92 0.40
CA THR A 100 -3.74 -0.04 1.41
C THR A 100 -4.81 0.44 2.40
N MET A 101 -4.51 0.30 3.68
CA MET A 101 -5.34 0.80 4.77
C MET A 101 -4.50 1.69 5.69
N LEU A 102 -4.96 2.91 5.89
CA LEU A 102 -4.36 3.87 6.81
C LEU A 102 -5.36 4.24 7.89
N GLY A 103 -4.97 4.14 9.13
CA GLY A 103 -5.85 4.51 10.24
C GLY A 103 -5.20 4.28 11.59
N GLY A 104 -6.02 4.02 12.58
CA GLY A 104 -5.54 3.78 13.93
C GLY A 104 -6.43 2.82 14.69
N GLY A 105 -6.00 2.50 15.89
CA GLY A 105 -6.59 1.52 16.77
C GLY A 105 -5.51 0.61 17.35
N THR A 106 -5.91 -0.23 18.27
CA THR A 106 -5.00 -1.14 18.99
C THR A 106 -5.43 -2.60 18.86
N GLY A 107 -6.21 -2.90 17.84
CA GLY A 107 -6.74 -4.24 17.60
C GLY A 107 -7.76 -4.69 18.65
N PRO A 108 -8.00 -6.00 18.78
CA PRO A 108 -9.02 -6.55 19.68
C PRO A 108 -8.82 -6.23 21.14
N ALA A 109 -7.58 -5.99 21.58
CA ALA A 109 -7.26 -5.76 22.99
C ALA A 109 -7.93 -4.48 23.55
N HIS A 110 -8.04 -3.45 22.74
CA HIS A 110 -8.62 -2.16 23.11
C HIS A 110 -9.54 -1.59 22.01
N GLY A 111 -10.14 -2.43 21.19
CA GLY A 111 -10.80 -2.14 19.93
C GLY A 111 -11.63 -0.85 19.87
N THR A 112 -12.36 -0.50 20.94
CA THR A 112 -13.22 0.68 20.97
C THR A 112 -12.61 1.89 21.68
N LEU A 113 -11.47 1.74 22.36
CA LEU A 113 -10.88 2.83 23.15
C LEU A 113 -9.97 3.75 22.36
N ALA A 114 -9.39 3.27 21.26
CA ALA A 114 -8.43 4.01 20.46
C ALA A 114 -8.88 4.06 19.00
N THR A 115 -10.04 4.60 18.77
CA THR A 115 -10.64 4.73 17.46
C THR A 115 -9.83 5.68 16.57
N THR A 116 -9.52 5.26 15.34
CA THR A 116 -8.81 6.03 14.31
C THR A 116 -7.40 6.53 14.66
N CYS A 117 -6.88 6.28 15.86
CA CYS A 117 -5.47 6.53 16.17
C CYS A 117 -4.86 5.38 16.97
N THR A 118 -3.56 5.21 16.84
CA THR A 118 -2.73 4.30 17.62
C THR A 118 -1.83 5.15 18.52
N PRO A 119 -2.21 5.36 19.80
CA PRO A 119 -1.60 6.39 20.62
C PRO A 119 -0.30 5.92 21.26
N GLY A 120 0.75 6.68 21.06
CA GLY A 120 2.04 6.51 21.70
C GLY A 120 2.95 5.46 21.08
N PRO A 121 4.26 5.56 21.33
CA PRO A 121 5.29 4.73 20.68
C PRO A 121 5.07 3.24 20.85
N TRP A 122 4.70 2.79 22.05
CA TRP A 122 4.55 1.37 22.34
C TRP A 122 3.44 0.73 21.50
N HIS A 123 2.26 1.35 21.42
CA HIS A 123 1.14 0.82 20.63
C HIS A 123 1.46 0.82 19.14
N ILE A 124 2.09 1.88 18.63
CA ILE A 124 2.51 1.97 17.22
C ILE A 124 3.44 0.82 16.87
N GLN A 125 4.47 0.57 17.68
CA GLN A 125 5.39 -0.53 17.46
C GLN A 125 4.72 -1.89 17.52
N ARG A 126 3.77 -2.11 18.45
CA ARG A 126 3.01 -3.38 18.53
C ARG A 126 2.12 -3.58 17.31
N MET A 127 1.46 -2.53 16.84
CA MET A 127 0.62 -2.62 15.64
C MET A 127 1.45 -2.86 14.37
N ILE A 128 2.61 -2.23 14.24
CA ILE A 128 3.54 -2.50 13.13
C ILE A 128 3.99 -3.97 13.16
N GLN A 129 4.38 -4.51 14.31
CA GLN A 129 4.75 -5.92 14.43
C GLN A 129 3.59 -6.87 14.09
N ALA A 130 2.37 -6.55 14.53
CA ALA A 130 1.20 -7.34 14.20
C ALA A 130 0.87 -7.32 12.71
N SER A 131 1.25 -6.25 12.01
CA SER A 131 0.97 -6.08 10.58
C SER A 131 1.83 -6.97 9.67
N ASP A 132 2.96 -7.47 10.12
CA ASP A 132 3.87 -8.32 9.34
C ASP A 132 3.21 -9.61 8.81
N ALA A 133 2.14 -10.06 9.45
CA ALA A 133 1.42 -11.27 9.06
C ALA A 133 0.46 -11.06 7.86
N PHE A 134 0.19 -9.83 7.46
CA PHE A 134 -0.87 -9.53 6.49
C PHE A 134 -0.32 -9.06 5.13
N PRO A 135 -0.82 -9.60 4.02
CA PRO A 135 -0.43 -9.22 2.66
C PRO A 135 -1.12 -7.91 2.22
N MET A 136 -1.06 -6.87 3.03
CA MET A 136 -1.69 -5.57 2.84
C MET A 136 -0.69 -4.46 3.21
N ASN A 137 -0.76 -3.32 2.53
CA ASN A 137 -0.06 -2.13 2.99
C ASN A 137 -0.83 -1.52 4.16
N LEU A 138 -0.26 -1.55 5.34
CA LEU A 138 -0.88 -1.06 6.57
C LEU A 138 -0.11 0.15 7.10
N GLY A 139 -0.82 1.24 7.37
CA GLY A 139 -0.27 2.45 7.95
C GLY A 139 -1.00 2.82 9.24
N PHE A 140 -0.23 3.20 10.27
CA PHE A 140 -0.78 3.54 11.58
C PHE A 140 -0.65 5.03 11.85
N ALA A 141 -1.79 5.65 12.17
CA ALA A 141 -1.86 7.04 12.56
C ALA A 141 -1.71 7.17 14.09
N GLY A 142 -0.73 7.93 14.52
CA GLY A 142 -0.58 8.32 15.92
C GLY A 142 -1.68 9.30 16.36
N LYS A 143 -1.79 9.53 17.66
CA LYS A 143 -2.71 10.51 18.23
C LYS A 143 -2.17 11.92 18.00
N GLY A 144 -2.85 12.68 17.14
CA GLY A 144 -2.45 14.06 16.78
C GLY A 144 -2.89 15.11 17.81
N ASN A 145 -3.90 14.81 18.64
CA ASN A 145 -4.37 15.71 19.70
C ASN A 145 -3.39 15.65 20.88
N SER A 146 -2.33 16.41 20.81
CA SER A 146 -1.31 16.54 21.86
C SER A 146 -1.07 17.99 22.19
N SER A 147 -0.86 18.31 23.47
CA SER A 147 -0.55 19.67 23.92
C SER A 147 0.91 20.06 23.70
N LEU A 148 1.80 19.08 23.58
CA LEU A 148 3.25 19.30 23.39
C LEU A 148 3.76 18.61 22.13
N PRO A 149 4.66 19.28 21.37
CA PRO A 149 5.26 18.72 20.16
C PRO A 149 6.04 17.42 20.35
N GLU A 150 6.64 17.25 21.53
CA GLU A 150 7.46 16.08 21.86
C GLU A 150 6.67 14.78 21.71
N GLY A 151 5.43 14.73 22.20
CA GLY A 151 4.56 13.57 22.08
C GLY A 151 4.19 13.22 20.63
N LEU A 152 4.14 14.20 19.75
CA LEU A 152 3.93 13.97 18.31
C LEU A 152 5.19 13.40 17.66
N LYS A 153 6.35 13.98 17.97
CA LYS A 153 7.65 13.54 17.46
C LYS A 153 7.95 12.09 17.85
N GLU A 154 7.73 11.72 19.10
CA GLU A 154 7.93 10.35 19.59
C GLU A 154 7.10 9.32 18.81
N GLN A 155 5.86 9.64 18.46
CA GLN A 155 5.00 8.77 17.69
C GLN A 155 5.50 8.60 16.23
N ILE A 156 5.93 9.68 15.61
CA ILE A 156 6.52 9.62 14.26
C ILE A 156 7.81 8.79 14.26
N MET A 157 8.69 9.02 15.23
CA MET A 157 9.92 8.24 15.38
C MET A 157 9.67 6.77 15.67
N ALA A 158 8.52 6.43 16.25
CA ALA A 158 8.10 5.05 16.47
C ALA A 158 7.51 4.37 15.22
N GLY A 159 7.32 5.13 14.12
CA GLY A 159 6.82 4.61 12.85
C GLY A 159 5.39 5.03 12.48
N ALA A 160 4.79 5.98 13.19
CA ALA A 160 3.52 6.54 12.75
C ALA A 160 3.69 7.23 11.40
N CYS A 161 2.88 6.86 10.41
CA CYS A 161 2.90 7.44 9.07
C CYS A 161 1.97 8.66 8.93
N ALA A 162 1.13 8.90 9.92
CA ALA A 162 0.22 10.04 10.00
C ALA A 162 -0.08 10.38 11.46
N LEU A 163 -0.70 11.53 11.68
CA LEU A 163 -1.24 11.93 12.97
C LEU A 163 -2.73 12.23 12.81
N LYS A 164 -3.57 11.50 13.54
CA LYS A 164 -5.01 11.72 13.53
C LYS A 164 -5.38 12.89 14.44
N LEU A 165 -5.99 13.90 13.86
CA LEU A 165 -6.67 14.98 14.57
C LEU A 165 -8.16 14.63 14.65
N HIS A 166 -8.67 14.45 15.84
CA HIS A 166 -10.06 14.00 16.05
C HIS A 166 -10.86 15.12 16.70
N GLU A 167 -12.02 15.42 16.14
CA GLU A 167 -12.89 16.52 16.60
C GLU A 167 -13.35 16.34 18.04
N ASP A 168 -13.67 15.12 18.46
CA ASP A 168 -14.18 14.83 19.80
C ASP A 168 -13.14 15.03 20.91
N TRP A 169 -11.86 15.06 20.57
CA TRP A 169 -10.76 15.19 21.55
C TRP A 169 -10.14 16.57 21.57
N GLY A 170 -10.64 17.47 20.72
CA GLY A 170 -10.10 18.80 20.55
C GLY A 170 -8.76 18.81 19.79
N THR A 171 -8.65 19.71 18.84
CA THR A 171 -7.43 19.92 18.06
C THR A 171 -6.80 21.23 18.48
N THR A 172 -5.54 21.20 18.95
CA THR A 172 -4.79 22.40 19.31
C THR A 172 -4.11 23.03 18.10
N PRO A 173 -3.93 24.36 18.06
CA PRO A 173 -3.16 25.00 16.98
C PRO A 173 -1.73 24.45 16.86
N GLY A 174 -1.12 24.08 17.99
CA GLY A 174 0.21 23.45 18.02
C GLY A 174 0.24 22.12 17.28
N ALA A 175 -0.76 21.26 17.47
CA ALA A 175 -0.86 19.97 16.76
C ALA A 175 -1.03 20.18 15.25
N VAL A 176 -1.87 21.09 14.81
CA VAL A 176 -2.07 21.44 13.40
C VAL A 176 -0.77 21.96 12.79
N SER A 177 -0.12 22.92 13.44
CA SER A 177 1.15 23.49 12.97
C SER A 177 2.22 22.41 12.83
N TYR A 178 2.37 21.53 13.81
CA TYR A 178 3.36 20.47 13.80
C TYR A 178 3.14 19.47 12.66
N THR A 179 1.89 19.02 12.44
CA THR A 179 1.58 18.08 11.34
C THR A 179 1.89 18.67 9.96
N HIS A 180 1.62 19.96 9.75
CA HIS A 180 1.86 20.63 8.47
C HIS A 180 3.33 20.96 8.23
N LEU A 181 4.09 21.27 9.29
CA LEU A 181 5.47 21.70 9.17
C LEU A 181 6.48 20.53 9.20
N THR A 182 6.17 19.46 9.90
CA THR A 182 7.15 18.42 10.23
C THR A 182 7.00 17.15 9.38
N LEU A 183 5.79 16.71 9.06
CA LEU A 183 5.57 15.50 8.25
C LEU A 183 6.15 15.58 6.84
N PRO A 184 6.05 16.70 6.11
CA PRO A 184 6.70 16.81 4.80
C PRO A 184 8.21 16.74 4.82
N THR A 185 8.85 17.18 5.91
CA THR A 185 10.32 17.21 6.04
C THR A 185 10.92 15.86 6.43
N ILE A 186 10.17 14.97 7.06
CA ILE A 186 10.64 13.62 7.43
C ILE A 186 10.70 12.69 6.21
N ARG A 187 10.00 13.01 5.12
CA ARG A 187 10.10 12.27 3.85
C ARG A 187 11.40 12.47 3.07
N SER A 188 12.30 13.29 3.55
CA SER A 188 13.55 13.66 2.88
C SER A 188 14.78 12.94 3.47
N VAL A 189 14.60 11.90 4.27
CA VAL A 189 15.70 11.11 4.85
C VAL A 189 15.68 9.69 4.30
#